data_ac2441e84ad607bebdff97e9884de4fc
#
_entry.id   ac2441e84ad607bebdff97e9884de4fc
#
_cell.length_a   1.000
_cell.length_b   1.000
_cell.length_c   1.000
_cell.angle_alpha   90.00
_cell.angle_beta   90.00
_cell.angle_gamma   90.00
#
_symmetry.space_group_name_H-M   'P 1'
#
loop_
_entity.id
_entity.type
_entity.pdbx_description
1 polymer ?
#
loop_
_entity_poly.entity_id
_entity_poly.type
_entity_poly.pdbx_seq_one_letter_code
_entity_poly.pdbx_strand_id
1 'polypeptide(L)'
;MRRLYTVIGFICLMSSAVVAQDYVVPEDVWYHTEVKGSNYHGYVFNKDWEVDITVENQDGRFTPEDIDIAKAEKLMQKKLAYINRNHENQEGRCPIIDEHITKYTRQYVGFTDVHGFKIVWINGVWDDKVKKQLSQDIVRTSGGCGHYWSIKVNLDTEKVYGLEVNESGDVKYIPRNHKPGPRISKPRNDYKPHRIRKTGIMHKPEEVTF
;
A
#
# COMPACT_ATOMS: atom_id res chain seq x y z
N MET A 1 13.26 3.02 86.31
CA MET A 1 12.08 3.23 85.47
C MET A 1 12.60 3.51 84.03
N ARG A 2 12.57 2.46 83.19
CA ARG A 2 12.96 2.56 81.75
C ARG A 2 11.69 2.57 80.91
N ARG A 3 11.45 3.66 80.20
CA ARG A 3 10.35 3.81 79.26
C ARG A 3 10.76 3.22 77.89
N LEU A 4 10.03 2.15 77.51
CA LEU A 4 10.16 1.51 76.21
C LEU A 4 9.34 2.33 75.19
N TYR A 5 9.95 2.88 74.15
CA TYR A 5 9.24 3.51 73.04
C TYR A 5 9.12 2.51 71.92
N THR A 6 7.88 2.06 71.68
CA THR A 6 7.53 1.20 70.55
C THR A 6 7.37 2.10 69.31
N VAL A 7 8.28 1.96 68.36
CA VAL A 7 8.15 2.62 67.04
C VAL A 7 7.35 1.69 66.13
N ILE A 8 6.10 2.07 65.86
CA ILE A 8 5.24 1.39 64.86
C ILE A 8 5.63 1.96 63.51
N GLY A 9 6.37 1.16 62.71
CA GLY A 9 6.68 1.47 61.30
C GLY A 9 5.47 1.21 60.42
N PHE A 10 4.91 2.28 59.87
CA PHE A 10 3.83 2.21 58.88
C PHE A 10 4.42 1.93 57.52
N ILE A 11 4.38 0.64 57.11
CA ILE A 11 4.79 0.25 55.75
C ILE A 11 3.65 0.58 54.80
N CYS A 12 3.80 1.71 54.08
CA CYS A 12 2.89 2.10 53.02
C CYS A 12 3.18 1.23 51.73
N LEU A 13 2.39 0.18 51.54
CA LEU A 13 2.40 -0.62 50.32
C LEU A 13 1.82 0.22 49.19
N MET A 14 2.68 0.85 48.41
CA MET A 14 2.34 1.48 47.14
C MET A 14 2.06 0.35 46.13
N SER A 15 0.80 -0.09 46.03
CA SER A 15 0.34 -0.89 44.90
C SER A 15 0.32 -0.02 43.65
N SER A 16 1.36 -0.12 42.84
CA SER A 16 1.36 0.41 41.49
C SER A 16 0.34 -0.38 40.67
N ALA A 17 -0.85 0.17 40.50
CA ALA A 17 -1.78 -0.30 39.49
C ALA A 17 -1.13 -0.04 38.12
N VAL A 18 -0.65 -1.11 37.50
CA VAL A 18 -0.30 -1.07 36.07
C VAL A 18 -1.63 -0.92 35.32
N VAL A 19 -1.95 0.32 34.96
CA VAL A 19 -3.04 0.58 34.01
C VAL A 19 -2.55 0.03 32.70
N ALA A 20 -3.07 -1.12 32.28
CA ALA A 20 -2.96 -1.58 30.91
C ALA A 20 -3.61 -0.48 30.06
N GLN A 21 -2.81 0.30 29.36
CA GLN A 21 -3.32 1.18 28.33
C GLN A 21 -3.86 0.27 27.23
N ASP A 22 -5.19 0.13 27.17
CA ASP A 22 -5.85 -0.39 25.98
C ASP A 22 -5.38 0.47 24.82
N TYR A 23 -4.55 -0.14 23.97
CA TYR A 23 -4.13 0.50 22.72
C TYR A 23 -5.39 0.58 21.85
N VAL A 24 -6.06 1.71 21.91
CA VAL A 24 -7.16 2.03 21.02
C VAL A 24 -6.52 2.21 19.66
N VAL A 25 -6.63 1.19 18.81
CA VAL A 25 -6.29 1.30 17.38
C VAL A 25 -7.18 2.43 16.84
N PRO A 26 -6.60 3.50 16.27
CA PRO A 26 -7.40 4.57 15.69
C PRO A 26 -8.38 3.94 14.68
N GLU A 27 -9.66 4.26 14.79
CA GLU A 27 -10.74 3.74 13.93
C GLU A 27 -10.51 4.04 12.43
N ASP A 28 -9.53 4.85 12.09
CA ASP A 28 -9.24 5.40 10.76
C ASP A 28 -7.97 4.82 10.10
N VAL A 29 -7.51 3.64 10.48
CA VAL A 29 -6.39 3.02 9.76
C VAL A 29 -6.89 2.43 8.44
N TRP A 30 -6.80 3.24 7.39
CA TRP A 30 -7.10 2.78 6.03
C TRP A 30 -5.99 1.82 5.55
N TYR A 31 -6.36 0.57 5.32
CA TYR A 31 -5.41 -0.41 4.78
C TYR A 31 -5.22 -0.29 3.27
N HIS A 32 -6.11 0.42 2.59
CA HIS A 32 -6.00 0.69 1.16
C HIS A 32 -6.54 2.08 0.81
N THR A 33 -5.96 2.69 -0.22
CA THR A 33 -6.35 4.01 -0.75
C THR A 33 -6.55 3.89 -2.25
N GLU A 34 -7.62 4.48 -2.77
CA GLU A 34 -7.83 4.59 -4.21
C GLU A 34 -6.86 5.61 -4.80
N VAL A 35 -6.23 5.26 -5.92
CA VAL A 35 -5.33 6.14 -6.68
C VAL A 35 -5.77 6.19 -8.13
N LYS A 36 -5.67 7.38 -8.73
CA LYS A 36 -6.05 7.62 -10.13
C LYS A 36 -5.09 8.60 -10.79
N GLY A 37 -4.51 8.17 -11.90
CA GLY A 37 -3.75 9.02 -12.81
C GLY A 37 -4.42 9.16 -14.17
N SER A 38 -3.71 9.69 -15.16
CA SER A 38 -4.23 9.88 -16.52
C SER A 38 -4.55 8.55 -17.23
N ASN A 39 -3.70 7.54 -17.04
CA ASN A 39 -3.76 6.26 -17.76
C ASN A 39 -3.87 5.05 -16.83
N TYR A 40 -4.09 5.25 -15.55
CA TYR A 40 -4.22 4.20 -14.56
C TYR A 40 -5.20 4.56 -13.46
N HIS A 41 -5.76 3.53 -12.85
CA HIS A 41 -6.53 3.63 -11.61
C HIS A 41 -6.34 2.35 -10.82
N GLY A 42 -6.49 2.42 -9.52
CA GLY A 42 -6.31 1.23 -8.68
C GLY A 42 -6.30 1.54 -7.20
N TYR A 43 -5.73 0.61 -6.43
CA TYR A 43 -5.73 0.64 -4.98
C TYR A 43 -4.32 0.41 -4.43
N VAL A 44 -3.90 1.25 -3.52
CA VAL A 44 -2.64 1.13 -2.79
C VAL A 44 -2.91 0.43 -1.47
N PHE A 45 -2.23 -0.67 -1.22
CA PHE A 45 -2.28 -1.38 0.06
C PHE A 45 -1.14 -0.90 0.94
N ASN A 46 -1.45 -0.43 2.14
CA ASN A 46 -0.46 0.11 3.05
C ASN A 46 0.52 -0.96 3.57
N LYS A 47 1.58 -0.52 4.22
CA LYS A 47 2.64 -1.41 4.74
C LYS A 47 2.15 -2.43 5.78
N ASP A 48 1.08 -2.10 6.51
CA ASP A 48 0.52 -2.92 7.58
C ASP A 48 -0.49 -3.96 7.06
N TRP A 49 -0.87 -3.85 5.77
CA TRP A 49 -1.68 -4.88 5.13
C TRP A 49 -0.83 -6.12 4.86
N GLU A 50 -1.24 -7.25 5.42
CA GLU A 50 -0.56 -8.52 5.16
C GLU A 50 -0.70 -8.94 3.70
N VAL A 51 0.40 -9.36 3.10
CA VAL A 51 0.45 -9.85 1.72
C VAL A 51 1.20 -11.16 1.62
N ASP A 52 0.69 -12.08 0.80
CA ASP A 52 1.37 -13.34 0.47
C ASP A 52 2.29 -13.17 -0.75
N ILE A 53 2.92 -12.01 -0.86
CA ILE A 53 3.82 -11.65 -1.95
C ILE A 53 5.15 -11.30 -1.35
N THR A 54 6.21 -11.76 -2.00
CA THR A 54 7.58 -11.42 -1.64
C THR A 54 8.32 -10.87 -2.84
N VAL A 55 9.27 -9.99 -2.61
CA VAL A 55 10.23 -9.54 -3.61
C VAL A 55 11.61 -10.07 -3.24
N GLU A 56 12.48 -10.20 -4.25
CA GLU A 56 13.86 -10.62 -4.04
C GLU A 56 14.59 -9.64 -3.12
N ASN A 57 15.34 -10.18 -2.14
CA ASN A 57 16.07 -9.41 -1.13
C ASN A 57 15.19 -8.46 -0.31
N GLN A 58 13.95 -8.81 -0.07
CA GLN A 58 13.04 -8.01 0.74
C GLN A 58 13.57 -7.86 2.16
N ASP A 59 13.60 -6.60 2.66
CA ASP A 59 13.92 -6.26 4.05
C ASP A 59 12.67 -5.74 4.78
N GLY A 60 11.80 -5.01 4.10
CA GLY A 60 10.61 -4.41 4.72
C GLY A 60 9.50 -4.06 3.76
N ARG A 61 8.58 -3.26 4.29
CA ARG A 61 7.41 -2.75 3.59
C ARG A 61 7.33 -1.22 3.76
N PHE A 62 6.82 -0.53 2.74
CA PHE A 62 6.40 0.87 2.84
C PHE A 62 5.03 1.08 2.20
N THR A 63 4.34 2.14 2.56
CA THR A 63 3.10 2.55 1.88
C THR A 63 3.48 3.46 0.72
N PRO A 64 3.23 3.06 -0.55
CA PRO A 64 3.49 3.93 -1.69
C PRO A 64 2.61 5.18 -1.65
N GLU A 65 3.21 6.33 -1.84
CA GLU A 65 2.53 7.61 -2.02
C GLU A 65 2.19 7.86 -3.49
N ASP A 66 1.34 8.85 -3.79
CA ASP A 66 0.93 9.20 -5.15
C ASP A 66 2.13 9.45 -6.09
N ILE A 67 3.19 10.05 -5.57
CA ILE A 67 4.43 10.31 -6.33
C ILE A 67 5.19 9.01 -6.65
N ASP A 68 5.21 8.06 -5.73
CA ASP A 68 5.83 6.74 -5.94
C ASP A 68 5.06 5.97 -7.02
N ILE A 69 3.71 5.99 -6.94
CA ILE A 69 2.84 5.34 -7.93
C ILE A 69 3.00 5.98 -9.30
N ALA A 70 2.96 7.31 -9.39
CA ALA A 70 3.13 8.01 -10.67
C ALA A 70 4.49 7.70 -11.31
N LYS A 71 5.57 7.63 -10.52
CA LYS A 71 6.90 7.23 -10.99
C LYS A 71 6.91 5.77 -11.45
N ALA A 72 6.32 4.85 -10.68
CA ALA A 72 6.25 3.43 -11.02
C ALA A 72 5.49 3.20 -12.32
N GLU A 73 4.31 3.80 -12.47
CA GLU A 73 3.49 3.71 -13.70
C GLU A 73 4.23 4.28 -14.92
N LYS A 74 4.86 5.43 -14.80
CA LYS A 74 5.66 6.03 -15.88
C LYS A 74 6.80 5.11 -16.32
N LEU A 75 7.53 4.52 -15.38
CA LEU A 75 8.64 3.61 -15.67
C LEU A 75 8.14 2.32 -16.30
N MET A 76 7.07 1.73 -15.74
CA MET A 76 6.45 0.52 -16.24
C MET A 76 5.96 0.73 -17.68
N GLN A 77 5.12 1.74 -17.95
CA GLN A 77 4.57 2.00 -19.27
C GLN A 77 5.66 2.24 -20.33
N LYS A 78 6.74 2.94 -19.97
CA LYS A 78 7.89 3.18 -20.88
C LYS A 78 8.59 1.89 -21.31
N LYS A 79 8.63 0.87 -20.45
CA LYS A 79 9.41 -0.35 -20.66
C LYS A 79 8.57 -1.58 -21.00
N LEU A 80 7.25 -1.49 -20.80
CA LEU A 80 6.35 -2.64 -20.86
C LEU A 80 6.38 -3.37 -22.19
N ALA A 81 6.26 -2.65 -23.32
CA ALA A 81 6.28 -3.24 -24.65
C ALA A 81 7.58 -4.02 -24.94
N TYR A 82 8.72 -3.53 -24.45
CA TYR A 82 9.99 -4.25 -24.56
C TYR A 82 10.04 -5.50 -23.68
N ILE A 83 9.56 -5.41 -22.45
CA ILE A 83 9.56 -6.52 -21.50
C ILE A 83 8.56 -7.59 -21.95
N ASN A 84 7.40 -7.17 -22.46
CA ASN A 84 6.31 -8.05 -22.93
C ASN A 84 6.45 -8.51 -24.38
N ARG A 85 7.58 -8.25 -25.06
CA ARG A 85 7.76 -8.51 -26.52
C ARG A 85 7.52 -9.95 -26.96
N ASN A 86 7.62 -10.91 -26.05
CA ASN A 86 7.37 -12.31 -26.38
C ASN A 86 5.89 -12.71 -26.24
N HIS A 87 5.06 -11.85 -25.69
CA HIS A 87 3.62 -12.06 -25.44
C HIS A 87 3.31 -13.40 -24.76
N GLU A 88 4.14 -13.79 -23.80
CA GLU A 88 3.99 -15.03 -23.05
C GLU A 88 2.60 -15.10 -22.41
N ASN A 89 1.90 -16.23 -22.61
CA ASN A 89 0.51 -16.46 -22.16
C ASN A 89 -0.51 -15.41 -22.67
N GLN A 90 -0.26 -14.77 -23.81
CA GLN A 90 -1.11 -13.74 -24.39
C GLN A 90 -1.58 -14.08 -25.82
N GLU A 91 -1.70 -15.36 -26.12
CA GLU A 91 -2.12 -15.85 -27.46
C GLU A 91 -3.63 -16.00 -27.57
N GLY A 92 -4.12 -15.99 -28.82
CA GLY A 92 -5.51 -16.28 -29.15
C GLY A 92 -6.50 -15.21 -28.65
N ARG A 93 -7.31 -15.52 -27.61
CA ARG A 93 -8.26 -14.57 -27.02
C ARG A 93 -7.70 -13.82 -25.80
N CYS A 94 -6.47 -14.12 -25.43
CA CYS A 94 -5.82 -13.47 -24.31
C CYS A 94 -5.37 -12.05 -24.69
N PRO A 95 -5.66 -11.03 -23.88
CA PRO A 95 -5.26 -9.68 -24.24
C PRO A 95 -3.75 -9.52 -24.20
N ILE A 96 -3.22 -8.73 -25.14
CA ILE A 96 -1.84 -8.25 -25.12
C ILE A 96 -1.80 -7.07 -24.13
N ILE A 97 -1.00 -7.20 -23.07
CA ILE A 97 -1.05 -6.31 -21.90
C ILE A 97 -0.73 -4.87 -22.27
N ASP A 98 0.35 -4.66 -23.03
CA ASP A 98 0.81 -3.30 -23.38
C ASP A 98 -0.12 -2.58 -24.38
N GLU A 99 -0.87 -3.31 -25.20
CA GLU A 99 -1.89 -2.74 -26.09
C GLU A 99 -3.15 -2.31 -25.32
N HIS A 100 -3.43 -2.94 -24.19
CA HIS A 100 -4.65 -2.73 -23.42
C HIS A 100 -4.42 -2.21 -22.01
N ILE A 101 -3.26 -1.61 -21.76
CA ILE A 101 -2.80 -1.24 -20.42
C ILE A 101 -3.79 -0.40 -19.61
N THR A 102 -4.59 0.44 -20.25
CA THR A 102 -5.60 1.30 -19.60
C THR A 102 -6.87 0.56 -19.15
N LYS A 103 -7.06 -0.69 -19.58
CA LYS A 103 -8.23 -1.51 -19.20
C LYS A 103 -8.11 -2.14 -17.81
N TYR A 104 -6.89 -2.24 -17.30
CA TYR A 104 -6.63 -2.93 -16.04
C TYR A 104 -6.84 -2.01 -14.85
N THR A 105 -7.50 -2.50 -13.81
CA THR A 105 -7.42 -1.93 -12.46
C THR A 105 -6.15 -2.42 -11.80
N ARG A 106 -5.40 -1.51 -11.15
CA ARG A 106 -4.12 -1.81 -10.50
C ARG A 106 -4.31 -2.06 -9.01
N GLN A 107 -3.43 -2.88 -8.46
CA GLN A 107 -3.20 -2.97 -7.03
C GLN A 107 -1.70 -2.76 -6.78
N TYR A 108 -1.36 -1.91 -5.82
CA TYR A 108 0.02 -1.50 -5.56
C TYR A 108 0.43 -1.89 -4.15
N VAL A 109 1.60 -2.50 -4.05
CA VAL A 109 2.22 -2.90 -2.78
C VAL A 109 3.66 -2.43 -2.76
N GLY A 110 4.06 -1.75 -1.69
CA GLY A 110 5.43 -1.25 -1.53
C GLY A 110 6.30 -2.18 -0.69
N PHE A 111 7.52 -2.43 -1.17
CA PHE A 111 8.56 -3.19 -0.50
C PHE A 111 9.86 -2.40 -0.44
N THR A 112 10.68 -2.64 0.56
CA THR A 112 12.08 -2.21 0.58
C THR A 112 12.98 -3.41 0.50
N ASP A 113 14.10 -3.30 -0.23
CA ASP A 113 15.13 -4.33 -0.25
C ASP A 113 16.21 -4.08 0.82
N VAL A 114 17.17 -5.00 0.95
CA VAL A 114 18.27 -4.90 1.93
C VAL A 114 19.18 -3.69 1.74
N HIS A 115 19.08 -2.98 0.62
CA HIS A 115 19.79 -1.73 0.36
C HIS A 115 18.93 -0.50 0.68
N GLY A 116 17.68 -0.70 1.13
CA GLY A 116 16.71 0.36 1.38
C GLY A 116 16.04 0.91 0.13
N PHE A 117 16.22 0.29 -1.03
CA PHE A 117 15.58 0.72 -2.27
C PHE A 117 14.08 0.41 -2.27
N LYS A 118 13.30 1.37 -2.74
CA LYS A 118 11.85 1.25 -2.84
C LYS A 118 11.45 0.45 -4.08
N ILE A 119 10.69 -0.63 -3.88
CA ILE A 119 10.15 -1.48 -4.94
C ILE A 119 8.63 -1.44 -4.88
N VAL A 120 7.98 -1.06 -5.97
CA VAL A 120 6.52 -1.15 -6.12
C VAL A 120 6.19 -2.39 -6.93
N TRP A 121 5.46 -3.31 -6.31
CA TRP A 121 4.81 -4.41 -7.02
C TRP A 121 3.46 -3.93 -7.52
N ILE A 122 3.20 -4.15 -8.81
CA ILE A 122 1.97 -3.75 -9.49
C ILE A 122 1.26 -5.02 -9.94
N ASN A 123 0.02 -5.20 -9.54
CA ASN A 123 -0.87 -6.26 -10.00
C ASN A 123 -1.93 -5.67 -10.92
N GLY A 124 -1.96 -6.11 -12.16
CA GLY A 124 -2.93 -5.68 -13.17
C GLY A 124 -4.04 -6.70 -13.34
N VAL A 125 -5.27 -6.28 -13.17
CA VAL A 125 -6.45 -7.14 -13.27
C VAL A 125 -7.50 -6.52 -14.18
N TRP A 126 -7.89 -7.27 -15.21
CA TRP A 126 -8.99 -6.88 -16.10
C TRP A 126 -10.07 -7.99 -16.06
N ASP A 127 -10.86 -7.97 -15.00
CA ASP A 127 -12.02 -8.86 -14.81
C ASP A 127 -13.10 -8.17 -13.96
N ASP A 128 -14.26 -7.97 -14.56
CA ASP A 128 -15.39 -7.32 -13.87
C ASP A 128 -15.95 -8.16 -12.71
N LYS A 129 -15.75 -9.47 -12.71
CA LYS A 129 -16.23 -10.37 -11.66
C LYS A 129 -15.58 -10.09 -10.31
N VAL A 130 -14.33 -9.61 -10.31
CA VAL A 130 -13.56 -9.33 -9.08
C VAL A 130 -13.47 -7.86 -8.73
N LYS A 131 -14.10 -6.99 -9.49
CA LYS A 131 -14.03 -5.54 -9.30
C LYS A 131 -14.28 -5.07 -7.86
N LYS A 132 -15.22 -5.72 -7.15
CA LYS A 132 -15.49 -5.42 -5.73
C LYS A 132 -14.39 -5.88 -4.79
N GLN A 133 -13.67 -6.95 -5.16
CA GLN A 133 -12.59 -7.50 -4.34
C GLN A 133 -11.32 -6.67 -4.44
N LEU A 134 -11.08 -6.03 -5.60
CA LEU A 134 -9.87 -5.25 -5.85
C LEU A 134 -9.61 -4.13 -4.85
N SER A 135 -10.67 -3.55 -4.26
CA SER A 135 -10.56 -2.55 -3.21
C SER A 135 -10.50 -3.14 -1.80
N GLN A 136 -10.69 -4.44 -1.63
CA GLN A 136 -10.81 -5.08 -0.32
C GLN A 136 -9.64 -6.00 -0.01
N ASP A 137 -9.08 -6.63 -1.04
CA ASP A 137 -7.96 -7.55 -0.90
C ASP A 137 -7.18 -7.66 -2.21
N ILE A 138 -5.95 -8.14 -2.12
CA ILE A 138 -5.12 -8.41 -3.29
C ILE A 138 -5.69 -9.62 -4.02
N VAL A 139 -6.07 -9.40 -5.28
CA VAL A 139 -6.60 -10.47 -6.13
C VAL A 139 -5.44 -11.28 -6.70
N ARG A 140 -5.39 -12.56 -6.33
CA ARG A 140 -4.46 -13.54 -6.89
C ARG A 140 -5.25 -14.66 -7.55
N THR A 141 -4.85 -15.02 -8.75
CA THR A 141 -5.52 -16.06 -9.53
C THR A 141 -4.48 -16.93 -10.23
N SER A 142 -4.88 -18.16 -10.58
CA SER A 142 -4.23 -18.94 -11.62
C SER A 142 -5.17 -19.03 -12.82
N GLY A 143 -4.62 -19.15 -14.02
CA GLY A 143 -5.38 -19.06 -15.25
C GLY A 143 -5.83 -17.64 -15.61
N GLY A 144 -6.58 -17.49 -16.68
CA GLY A 144 -7.07 -16.21 -17.16
C GLY A 144 -6.08 -15.39 -17.99
N CYS A 145 -4.90 -15.92 -18.27
CA CYS A 145 -3.89 -15.38 -19.18
C CYS A 145 -3.60 -13.87 -18.98
N GLY A 146 -3.43 -13.12 -20.06
CA GLY A 146 -3.15 -11.69 -20.03
C GLY A 146 -4.15 -10.80 -19.30
N HIS A 147 -5.31 -11.33 -18.83
CA HIS A 147 -6.23 -10.58 -17.96
C HIS A 147 -5.66 -10.34 -16.56
N TYR A 148 -4.66 -11.14 -16.16
CA TYR A 148 -4.00 -11.07 -14.85
C TYR A 148 -2.50 -11.12 -15.02
N TRP A 149 -1.82 -10.13 -14.50
CA TRP A 149 -0.38 -10.03 -14.56
C TRP A 149 0.18 -9.26 -13.37
N SER A 150 1.44 -9.45 -13.07
CA SER A 150 2.15 -8.63 -12.11
C SER A 150 3.54 -8.22 -12.60
N ILE A 151 4.06 -7.13 -12.08
CA ILE A 151 5.39 -6.61 -12.43
C ILE A 151 5.98 -5.85 -11.24
N LYS A 152 7.31 -5.77 -11.19
CA LYS A 152 8.05 -5.09 -10.14
C LYS A 152 8.78 -3.87 -10.71
N VAL A 153 8.71 -2.75 -10.01
CA VAL A 153 9.40 -1.50 -10.38
C VAL A 153 10.24 -1.04 -9.20
N ASN A 154 11.55 -1.07 -9.36
CA ASN A 154 12.47 -0.45 -8.41
C ASN A 154 12.55 1.06 -8.73
N LEU A 155 12.10 1.89 -7.78
CA LEU A 155 12.01 3.34 -7.98
C LEU A 155 13.37 4.02 -7.96
N ASP A 156 14.33 3.49 -7.23
CA ASP A 156 15.64 4.11 -7.05
C ASP A 156 16.56 3.80 -8.22
N THR A 157 16.58 2.54 -8.68
CA THR A 157 17.37 2.12 -9.84
C THR A 157 16.65 2.26 -11.18
N GLU A 158 15.36 2.63 -11.15
CA GLU A 158 14.47 2.72 -12.30
C GLU A 158 14.34 1.41 -13.09
N LYS A 159 14.65 0.28 -12.47
CA LYS A 159 14.55 -1.04 -13.08
C LYS A 159 13.10 -1.53 -13.04
N VAL A 160 12.61 -2.02 -14.18
CA VAL A 160 11.31 -2.71 -14.32
C VAL A 160 11.61 -4.16 -14.66
N TYR A 161 11.04 -5.13 -13.93
CA TYR A 161 11.41 -6.53 -14.05
C TYR A 161 10.34 -7.46 -13.49
N GLY A 162 10.50 -8.77 -13.75
CA GLY A 162 9.65 -9.82 -13.19
C GLY A 162 8.19 -9.65 -13.62
N LEU A 163 7.95 -9.43 -14.94
CA LEU A 163 6.62 -9.55 -15.49
C LEU A 163 6.19 -11.01 -15.40
N GLU A 164 5.10 -11.23 -14.70
CA GLU A 164 4.47 -12.55 -14.54
C GLU A 164 3.07 -12.44 -15.13
N VAL A 165 2.77 -13.23 -16.15
CA VAL A 165 1.46 -13.32 -16.80
C VAL A 165 0.86 -14.66 -16.49
N ASN A 166 -0.39 -14.70 -16.06
CA ASN A 166 -1.05 -15.95 -15.74
C ASN A 166 -1.11 -16.88 -16.96
N GLU A 167 -1.12 -18.17 -16.71
CA GLU A 167 -1.30 -19.18 -17.75
C GLU A 167 -2.70 -19.08 -18.38
N SER A 168 -2.83 -19.61 -19.58
CA SER A 168 -4.13 -19.79 -20.21
C SER A 168 -4.95 -20.84 -19.46
N GLY A 169 -6.26 -20.69 -19.45
CA GLY A 169 -7.18 -21.61 -18.79
C GLY A 169 -8.21 -20.92 -17.90
N ASP A 170 -8.99 -21.73 -17.20
CA ASP A 170 -10.03 -21.25 -16.31
C ASP A 170 -9.44 -20.47 -15.11
N VAL A 171 -10.07 -19.37 -14.80
CA VAL A 171 -9.68 -18.55 -13.63
C VAL A 171 -10.02 -19.28 -12.35
N LYS A 172 -9.00 -19.53 -11.53
CA LYS A 172 -9.15 -20.05 -10.16
C LYS A 172 -8.59 -19.04 -9.18
N TYR A 173 -9.42 -18.55 -8.28
CA TYR A 173 -8.98 -17.65 -7.22
C TYR A 173 -8.13 -18.41 -6.20
N ILE A 174 -7.00 -17.83 -5.86
CA ILE A 174 -6.12 -18.34 -4.81
C ILE A 174 -6.57 -17.67 -3.52
N PRO A 175 -7.22 -18.41 -2.60
CA PRO A 175 -7.67 -17.85 -1.35
C PRO A 175 -6.47 -17.41 -0.53
N ARG A 176 -6.66 -16.33 0.19
CA ARG A 176 -5.67 -15.86 1.16
C ARG A 176 -5.57 -16.84 2.32
N ASN A 177 -4.36 -17.18 2.72
CA ASN A 177 -4.13 -18.06 3.87
C ASN A 177 -4.41 -17.38 5.22
N HIS A 178 -4.71 -16.08 5.22
CA HIS A 178 -4.95 -15.30 6.43
C HIS A 178 -6.42 -14.87 6.54
N LYS A 179 -6.92 -14.82 7.79
CA LYS A 179 -8.23 -14.25 8.06
C LYS A 179 -8.23 -12.79 7.62
N PRO A 180 -9.24 -12.33 6.85
CA PRO A 180 -9.34 -10.92 6.53
C PRO A 180 -9.34 -10.13 7.85
N GLY A 181 -8.52 -9.09 7.90
CA GLY A 181 -8.57 -8.12 8.98
C GLY A 181 -9.99 -7.56 9.16
N PRO A 182 -10.30 -6.92 10.27
CA PRO A 182 -11.62 -6.40 10.54
C PRO A 182 -12.09 -5.55 9.36
N ARG A 183 -13.33 -5.81 8.89
CA ARG A 183 -13.94 -5.02 7.81
C ARG A 183 -14.06 -3.59 8.29
N ILE A 184 -13.25 -2.70 7.73
CA ILE A 184 -13.37 -1.30 8.03
C ILE A 184 -14.61 -0.78 7.29
N SER A 185 -15.57 -0.26 8.06
CA SER A 185 -16.74 0.41 7.52
C SER A 185 -16.32 1.60 6.67
N LYS A 186 -17.09 1.88 5.60
CA LYS A 186 -16.86 3.04 4.71
C LYS A 186 -16.61 4.30 5.52
N PRO A 187 -15.72 5.22 5.05
CA PRO A 187 -15.55 6.51 5.69
C PRO A 187 -16.87 7.21 5.75
N ARG A 188 -17.22 7.76 6.91
CA ARG A 188 -18.20 8.82 6.97
C ARG A 188 -17.64 9.97 6.15
N ASN A 189 -18.46 10.47 5.22
CA ASN A 189 -18.15 11.63 4.36
C ASN A 189 -18.09 12.97 5.14
N ASP A 190 -17.69 12.93 6.41
CA ASP A 190 -17.70 14.07 7.33
C ASP A 190 -16.33 14.76 7.43
N TYR A 191 -15.35 14.38 6.58
CA TYR A 191 -14.11 15.14 6.52
C TYR A 191 -14.38 16.53 5.96
N LYS A 192 -14.66 17.48 6.85
CA LYS A 192 -14.57 18.92 6.56
C LYS A 192 -13.10 19.31 6.65
N PRO A 193 -12.45 19.67 5.53
CA PRO A 193 -11.07 20.15 5.60
C PRO A 193 -10.99 21.34 6.55
N HIS A 194 -10.14 21.25 7.57
CA HIS A 194 -9.85 22.35 8.44
C HIS A 194 -9.37 23.52 7.59
N ARG A 195 -10.17 24.60 7.57
CA ARG A 195 -9.82 25.87 6.94
C ARG A 195 -8.55 26.39 7.62
N ILE A 196 -7.41 26.23 6.95
CA ILE A 196 -6.16 26.85 7.39
C ILE A 196 -6.42 28.36 7.41
N ARG A 197 -6.51 28.95 8.60
CA ARG A 197 -6.50 30.40 8.73
C ARG A 197 -5.14 30.87 8.21
N LYS A 198 -5.15 31.54 7.07
CA LYS A 198 -4.00 32.34 6.62
C LYS A 198 -3.80 33.45 7.64
N THR A 199 -2.89 33.25 8.59
CA THR A 199 -2.34 34.34 9.38
C THR A 199 -1.45 35.14 8.43
N GLY A 200 -2.00 36.20 7.88
CA GLY A 200 -1.25 37.14 7.06
C GLY A 200 -0.26 37.90 7.94
N ILE A 201 0.98 37.52 7.90
CA ILE A 201 2.09 38.40 8.29
C ILE A 201 2.58 39.02 6.99
N MET A 202 2.07 40.22 6.72
CA MET A 202 2.64 41.09 5.69
C MET A 202 3.98 41.60 6.18
N HIS A 203 5.08 41.07 5.69
CA HIS A 203 6.36 41.73 5.73
C HIS A 203 6.37 42.86 4.69
N LYS A 204 6.46 44.07 5.17
CA LYS A 204 6.68 45.28 4.37
C LYS A 204 8.11 45.22 3.81
N PRO A 205 8.35 45.43 2.52
CA PRO A 205 9.72 45.50 2.01
C PRO A 205 10.40 46.77 2.51
N GLU A 206 11.60 46.62 3.08
CA GLU A 206 12.49 47.75 3.35
C GLU A 206 13.01 48.36 2.06
N GLU A 207 12.79 49.64 1.87
CA GLU A 207 13.41 50.46 0.84
C GLU A 207 14.91 50.58 1.08
N VAL A 208 15.72 50.03 0.19
CA VAL A 208 17.16 50.27 0.14
C VAL A 208 17.37 51.50 -0.73
N THR A 209 17.70 52.62 -0.12
CA THR A 209 18.22 53.85 -0.79
C THR A 209 19.70 53.68 -1.02
N PHE A 210 20.13 53.95 -2.25
CA PHE A 210 21.51 54.09 -2.70
C PHE A 210 22.08 55.44 -2.27
#